data_7be8b5dd4c21a527428d4ed0b63e460b
#
_entry.id   7be8b5dd4c21a527428d4ed0b63e460b
#
_cell.length_a   1.000
_cell.length_b   1.000
_cell.length_c   1.000
_cell.angle_alpha   90.00
_cell.angle_beta   90.00
_cell.angle_gamma   90.00
#
_symmetry.space_group_name_H-M   'P 1'
#
loop_
_entity.id
_entity.type
_entity.pdbx_description
1 polymer ?
#
loop_
_entity_poly.entity_id
_entity_poly.type
_entity_poly.pdbx_seq_one_letter_code
_entity_poly.pdbx_strand_id
1 'polypeptide(L)'
;GREIMRSLVEAARACPSIEVMEGAQALRLLQDGSGAVSGLLVRHGGQEHVLSAAETVLATGGIGGLYRVTTNPPEARGQGLGMALAAGALIADPEFVQFHPTAIDIGRDPAPLATEALRGEGATLIGRDGAPFMARHDPRGELAPRDVVARAIAAEIAAGRGAFLDCRSAIGAGFPDHFPTVFAACVAAGIDPRLQPIPVAPAAHYHMGGILTDLWGRTTLEGLSAVGECAATGAHGANRLASNSLLEAVVFADRIATRLREGASAARTAQPAPAPPELGAEGLQTLRAAMAADAGVARDRPGLMRLADTIAALEASYGPASEILAARALCQAALHREESRGGHARIDFPATKASAARSFLTLHDLG
;
A
#
# COMPACT_ATOMS: atom_id res chain seq x y z
N GLY A 1 17.04 0.58 5.50
CA GLY A 1 16.30 -0.52 4.85
C GLY A 1 17.22 -1.56 4.21
N ARG A 2 18.16 -1.14 3.33
CA ARG A 2 19.02 -2.08 2.56
C ARG A 2 19.78 -3.06 3.47
N GLU A 3 20.43 -2.58 4.52
CA GLU A 3 21.24 -3.42 5.42
C GLU A 3 20.37 -4.40 6.23
N ILE A 4 19.20 -3.96 6.70
CA ILE A 4 18.24 -4.84 7.38
C ILE A 4 17.80 -5.97 6.43
N MET A 5 17.44 -5.64 5.19
CA MET A 5 17.03 -6.64 4.21
C MET A 5 18.16 -7.61 3.87
N ARG A 6 19.39 -7.11 3.69
CA ARG A 6 20.54 -7.96 3.44
C ARG A 6 20.74 -8.98 4.57
N SER A 7 20.76 -8.53 5.82
CA SER A 7 20.95 -9.39 6.99
C SER A 7 19.83 -10.43 7.15
N LEU A 8 18.56 -10.04 6.90
CA LEU A 8 17.44 -10.98 6.99
C LEU A 8 17.47 -12.03 5.86
N VAL A 9 17.80 -11.62 4.64
CA VAL A 9 17.92 -12.55 3.50
C VAL A 9 19.07 -13.54 3.72
N GLU A 10 20.22 -13.07 4.19
CA GLU A 10 21.36 -13.94 4.54
C GLU A 10 21.01 -14.93 5.65
N ALA A 11 20.34 -14.47 6.72
CA ALA A 11 19.90 -15.34 7.80
C ALA A 11 18.88 -16.40 7.34
N ALA A 12 17.92 -16.03 6.50
CA ALA A 12 16.93 -16.95 5.94
C ALA A 12 17.61 -18.04 5.07
N ARG A 13 18.52 -17.62 4.18
CA ARG A 13 19.25 -18.55 3.29
C ARG A 13 20.23 -19.46 4.06
N ALA A 14 20.77 -19.01 5.18
CA ALA A 14 21.66 -19.81 6.03
C ALA A 14 20.90 -20.81 6.92
N CYS A 15 19.57 -20.70 7.05
CA CYS A 15 18.77 -21.57 7.91
C CYS A 15 18.34 -22.84 7.14
N PRO A 16 18.81 -24.06 7.52
CA PRO A 16 18.51 -25.27 6.76
C PRO A 16 17.03 -25.69 6.75
N SER A 17 16.22 -25.17 7.68
CA SER A 17 14.78 -25.45 7.76
C SER A 17 13.93 -24.48 6.93
N ILE A 18 14.56 -23.49 6.25
CA ILE A 18 13.86 -22.53 5.40
C ILE A 18 14.17 -22.84 3.95
N GLU A 19 13.15 -23.17 3.18
CA GLU A 19 13.22 -23.27 1.73
C GLU A 19 12.75 -21.94 1.12
N VAL A 20 13.59 -21.34 0.27
CA VAL A 20 13.28 -20.10 -0.45
C VAL A 20 12.95 -20.42 -1.90
N MET A 21 11.69 -20.26 -2.29
CA MET A 21 11.20 -20.50 -3.65
C MET A 21 11.19 -19.18 -4.43
N GLU A 22 12.32 -18.79 -5.02
CA GLU A 22 12.41 -17.58 -5.87
C GLU A 22 11.66 -17.80 -7.18
N GLY A 23 10.96 -16.77 -7.68
CA GLY A 23 10.16 -16.85 -8.91
C GLY A 23 8.86 -17.62 -8.75
N ALA A 24 8.49 -18.00 -7.52
CA ALA A 24 7.21 -18.62 -7.23
C ALA A 24 6.12 -17.54 -7.01
N GLN A 25 4.95 -17.74 -7.61
CA GLN A 25 3.78 -16.87 -7.47
C GLN A 25 2.69 -17.60 -6.69
N ALA A 26 2.29 -17.07 -5.53
CA ALA A 26 1.11 -17.53 -4.83
C ALA A 26 -0.15 -17.08 -5.60
N LEU A 27 -1.02 -18.03 -5.92
CA LEU A 27 -2.22 -17.79 -6.73
C LEU A 27 -3.50 -17.76 -5.89
N ARG A 28 -3.61 -18.71 -4.94
CA ARG A 28 -4.83 -18.90 -4.15
C ARG A 28 -4.51 -19.53 -2.79
N LEU A 29 -5.22 -19.07 -1.75
CA LEU A 29 -5.31 -19.82 -0.49
C LEU A 29 -6.19 -21.04 -0.69
N LEU A 30 -5.71 -22.21 -0.25
CA LEU A 30 -6.46 -23.45 -0.30
C LEU A 30 -7.01 -23.77 1.09
N GLN A 31 -8.22 -24.32 1.13
CA GLN A 31 -8.92 -24.65 2.36
C GLN A 31 -9.14 -26.17 2.44
N ASP A 32 -9.30 -26.68 3.63
CA ASP A 32 -9.75 -28.05 3.89
C ASP A 32 -11.29 -28.14 3.95
N GLY A 33 -11.80 -29.33 4.23
CA GLY A 33 -13.25 -29.55 4.32
C GLY A 33 -13.96 -28.82 5.46
N SER A 34 -13.23 -28.23 6.41
CA SER A 34 -13.78 -27.38 7.48
C SER A 34 -13.83 -25.89 7.11
N GLY A 35 -13.23 -25.50 6.00
CA GLY A 35 -13.05 -24.11 5.60
C GLY A 35 -11.79 -23.45 6.19
N ALA A 36 -10.96 -24.19 6.93
CA ALA A 36 -9.69 -23.66 7.42
C ALA A 36 -8.66 -23.60 6.30
N VAL A 37 -7.80 -22.57 6.31
CA VAL A 37 -6.70 -22.48 5.36
C VAL A 37 -5.70 -23.60 5.65
N SER A 38 -5.38 -24.36 4.62
CA SER A 38 -4.59 -25.59 4.69
C SER A 38 -3.39 -25.57 3.74
N GLY A 39 -3.18 -24.45 3.02
CA GLY A 39 -2.06 -24.31 2.11
C GLY A 39 -2.29 -23.29 1.00
N LEU A 40 -1.49 -23.41 -0.04
CA LEU A 40 -1.45 -22.50 -1.19
C LEU A 40 -1.44 -23.27 -2.52
N LEU A 41 -2.10 -22.71 -3.52
CA LEU A 41 -1.79 -22.98 -4.91
C LEU A 41 -0.70 -21.99 -5.36
N VAL A 42 0.40 -22.53 -5.86
CA VAL A 42 1.57 -21.75 -6.27
C VAL A 42 1.94 -22.09 -7.70
N ARG A 43 2.28 -21.09 -8.50
CA ARG A 43 2.92 -21.30 -9.82
C ARG A 43 4.42 -21.11 -9.68
N HIS A 44 5.18 -22.13 -10.08
CA HIS A 44 6.63 -22.11 -10.09
C HIS A 44 7.16 -22.85 -11.31
N GLY A 45 8.11 -22.28 -12.05
CA GLY A 45 8.62 -22.88 -13.29
C GLY A 45 7.57 -23.11 -14.37
N GLY A 46 6.49 -22.32 -14.38
CA GLY A 46 5.37 -22.46 -15.34
C GLY A 46 4.35 -23.55 -14.97
N GLN A 47 4.55 -24.27 -13.87
CA GLN A 47 3.64 -25.31 -13.37
C GLN A 47 2.95 -24.89 -12.09
N GLU A 48 1.75 -25.42 -11.87
CA GLU A 48 0.99 -25.20 -10.64
C GLU A 48 1.24 -26.32 -9.65
N HIS A 49 1.48 -25.93 -8.39
CA HIS A 49 1.78 -26.85 -7.29
C HIS A 49 0.87 -26.56 -6.10
N VAL A 50 0.37 -27.60 -5.47
CA VAL A 50 -0.35 -27.52 -4.19
C VAL A 50 0.66 -27.68 -3.07
N LEU A 51 0.80 -26.65 -2.24
CA LEU A 51 1.62 -26.69 -1.04
C LEU A 51 0.69 -26.78 0.18
N SER A 52 0.67 -27.93 0.85
CA SER A 52 -0.06 -28.09 2.11
C SER A 52 0.74 -27.50 3.27
N ALA A 53 0.06 -26.83 4.19
CA ALA A 53 0.67 -26.20 5.35
C ALA A 53 -0.26 -26.28 6.57
N ALA A 54 0.32 -26.43 7.75
CA ALA A 54 -0.40 -26.32 9.01
C ALA A 54 -0.85 -24.88 9.30
N GLU A 55 -0.05 -23.91 8.85
CA GLU A 55 -0.33 -22.47 8.95
C GLU A 55 0.24 -21.76 7.72
N THR A 56 -0.52 -20.84 7.18
CA THR A 56 -0.06 -19.91 6.11
C THR A 56 0.07 -18.52 6.68
N VAL A 57 1.19 -17.85 6.44
CA VAL A 57 1.43 -16.46 6.86
C VAL A 57 1.53 -15.56 5.63
N LEU A 58 0.61 -14.61 5.48
CA LEU A 58 0.69 -13.60 4.43
C LEU A 58 1.56 -12.43 4.90
N ALA A 59 2.61 -12.12 4.14
CA ALA A 59 3.50 -10.98 4.33
C ALA A 59 3.73 -10.26 2.98
N THR A 60 2.66 -10.07 2.22
CA THR A 60 2.64 -9.73 0.79
C THR A 60 2.76 -8.24 0.50
N GLY A 61 2.93 -7.39 1.52
CA GLY A 61 2.92 -5.94 1.35
C GLY A 61 1.52 -5.40 1.07
N GLY A 62 1.46 -4.12 0.70
CA GLY A 62 0.21 -3.38 0.54
C GLY A 62 -0.37 -3.39 -0.87
N ILE A 63 -1.08 -2.31 -1.17
CA ILE A 63 -1.83 -2.15 -2.43
C ILE A 63 -1.33 -1.00 -3.31
N GLY A 64 -0.21 -0.36 -2.95
CA GLY A 64 0.26 0.85 -3.63
C GLY A 64 0.51 0.65 -5.13
N GLY A 65 0.88 -0.57 -5.55
CA GLY A 65 1.04 -0.93 -6.96
C GLY A 65 -0.26 -0.91 -7.79
N LEU A 66 -1.44 -0.76 -7.15
CA LEU A 66 -2.72 -0.48 -7.82
C LEU A 66 -2.87 0.98 -8.26
N TYR A 67 -1.93 1.85 -7.91
CA TYR A 67 -1.94 3.27 -8.31
C TYR A 67 -0.90 3.55 -9.38
N ARG A 68 -1.23 4.45 -10.32
CA ARG A 68 -0.30 4.84 -11.38
C ARG A 68 0.95 5.52 -10.85
N VAL A 69 0.81 6.33 -9.79
CA VAL A 69 1.94 6.97 -9.11
C VAL A 69 2.07 6.36 -7.72
N THR A 70 3.15 5.63 -7.51
CA THR A 70 3.40 4.90 -6.26
C THR A 70 4.90 4.84 -5.95
N THR A 71 5.23 4.75 -4.67
CA THR A 71 6.58 4.47 -4.19
C THR A 71 6.79 2.99 -3.87
N ASN A 72 5.75 2.18 -4.02
CA ASN A 72 5.79 0.75 -3.73
C ASN A 72 6.36 -0.05 -4.92
N PRO A 73 6.97 -1.22 -4.65
CA PRO A 73 7.40 -2.12 -5.71
C PRO A 73 6.19 -2.63 -6.52
N PRO A 74 6.38 -2.98 -7.81
CA PRO A 74 5.29 -3.38 -8.70
C PRO A 74 4.54 -4.63 -8.24
N GLU A 75 5.11 -5.44 -7.37
CA GLU A 75 4.50 -6.64 -6.79
C GLU A 75 3.46 -6.31 -5.69
N ALA A 76 3.55 -5.13 -5.06
CA ALA A 76 2.62 -4.71 -4.00
C ALA A 76 1.28 -4.22 -4.58
N ARG A 77 0.51 -5.13 -5.18
CA ARG A 77 -0.75 -4.87 -5.91
C ARG A 77 -2.00 -5.39 -5.20
N GLY A 78 -1.90 -5.68 -3.90
CA GLY A 78 -3.04 -6.18 -3.13
C GLY A 78 -3.43 -7.63 -3.40
N GLN A 79 -2.56 -8.41 -4.04
CA GLN A 79 -2.85 -9.81 -4.37
C GLN A 79 -3.10 -10.65 -3.11
N GLY A 80 -2.30 -10.46 -2.04
CA GLY A 80 -2.55 -11.14 -0.76
C GLY A 80 -3.87 -10.75 -0.12
N LEU A 81 -4.27 -9.47 -0.23
CA LEU A 81 -5.58 -8.99 0.24
C LEU A 81 -6.72 -9.65 -0.55
N GLY A 82 -6.62 -9.67 -1.88
CA GLY A 82 -7.62 -10.30 -2.74
C GLY A 82 -7.73 -11.81 -2.52
N MET A 83 -6.61 -12.51 -2.32
CA MET A 83 -6.61 -13.94 -1.97
C MET A 83 -7.31 -14.20 -0.62
N ALA A 84 -7.04 -13.35 0.38
CA ALA A 84 -7.67 -13.46 1.69
C ALA A 84 -9.18 -13.21 1.62
N LEU A 85 -9.62 -12.18 0.86
CA LEU A 85 -11.03 -11.92 0.58
C LEU A 85 -11.70 -13.10 -0.10
N ALA A 86 -11.08 -13.64 -1.16
CA ALA A 86 -11.61 -14.79 -1.89
C ALA A 86 -11.76 -16.04 -1.01
N ALA A 87 -10.91 -16.18 0.02
CA ALA A 87 -11.00 -17.24 1.01
C ALA A 87 -12.02 -16.95 2.13
N GLY A 88 -12.61 -15.76 2.20
CA GLY A 88 -13.60 -15.36 3.19
C GLY A 88 -13.04 -14.64 4.43
N ALA A 89 -11.80 -14.17 4.41
CA ALA A 89 -11.23 -13.39 5.50
C ALA A 89 -11.92 -12.02 5.64
N LEU A 90 -12.05 -11.53 6.88
CA LEU A 90 -12.51 -10.17 7.16
C LEU A 90 -11.39 -9.17 6.87
N ILE A 91 -11.73 -8.15 6.09
CA ILE A 91 -10.85 -7.01 5.77
C ILE A 91 -11.29 -5.83 6.60
N ALA A 92 -10.33 -5.04 7.07
CA ALA A 92 -10.60 -3.85 7.85
C ALA A 92 -9.93 -2.62 7.23
N ASP A 93 -10.67 -1.51 7.23
CA ASP A 93 -10.21 -0.16 6.87
C ASP A 93 -9.54 -0.04 5.48
N PRO A 94 -9.96 -0.76 4.41
CA PRO A 94 -9.24 -0.79 3.13
C PRO A 94 -9.21 0.56 2.42
N GLU A 95 -10.06 1.51 2.76
CA GLU A 95 -10.10 2.87 2.21
C GLU A 95 -8.95 3.77 2.69
N PHE A 96 -8.23 3.38 3.76
CA PHE A 96 -7.15 4.20 4.30
C PHE A 96 -5.82 3.92 3.59
N VAL A 97 -5.54 4.71 2.57
CA VAL A 97 -4.25 4.73 1.85
C VAL A 97 -3.52 6.02 2.16
N GLN A 98 -2.29 5.93 2.65
CA GLN A 98 -1.43 7.08 2.84
C GLN A 98 -0.71 7.40 1.54
N PHE A 99 -0.82 8.65 1.09
CA PHE A 99 -0.02 9.18 0.00
C PHE A 99 1.19 9.90 0.58
N HIS A 100 2.40 9.54 0.13
CA HIS A 100 3.57 10.35 0.43
C HIS A 100 3.50 11.63 -0.39
N PRO A 101 3.62 12.82 0.24
CA PRO A 101 3.37 14.07 -0.46
C PRO A 101 4.42 14.37 -1.54
N THR A 102 5.67 13.99 -1.32
CA THR A 102 6.81 14.41 -2.14
C THR A 102 7.52 13.22 -2.81
N ALA A 103 6.78 12.43 -3.62
CA ALA A 103 7.44 11.58 -4.60
C ALA A 103 8.00 12.46 -5.73
N ILE A 104 9.17 12.10 -6.27
CA ILE A 104 9.83 12.83 -7.35
C ILE A 104 9.08 12.52 -8.65
N ASP A 105 8.46 13.55 -9.24
CA ASP A 105 7.64 13.43 -10.44
C ASP A 105 8.48 13.52 -11.71
N ILE A 106 9.10 12.41 -12.06
CA ILE A 106 9.99 12.25 -13.23
C ILE A 106 9.56 11.10 -14.14
N GLY A 107 8.32 10.65 -14.02
CA GLY A 107 7.77 9.59 -14.86
C GLY A 107 8.31 8.18 -14.59
N ARG A 108 9.05 7.96 -13.48
CA ARG A 108 9.53 6.63 -13.08
C ARG A 108 8.45 5.87 -12.29
N ASP A 109 8.40 4.57 -12.51
CA ASP A 109 7.54 3.62 -11.78
C ASP A 109 8.41 2.45 -11.24
N PRO A 110 8.54 2.26 -9.92
CA PRO A 110 8.02 3.15 -8.86
C PRO A 110 8.71 4.52 -8.82
N ALA A 111 7.94 5.53 -8.34
CA ALA A 111 8.44 6.89 -8.20
C ALA A 111 9.49 6.98 -7.09
N PRO A 112 10.66 7.59 -7.33
CA PRO A 112 11.63 7.84 -6.28
C PRO A 112 11.07 8.80 -5.24
N LEU A 113 11.54 8.69 -4.00
CA LEU A 113 11.02 9.45 -2.88
C LEU A 113 11.95 10.60 -2.49
N ALA A 114 11.45 11.84 -2.53
CA ALA A 114 12.04 12.95 -1.79
C ALA A 114 11.58 12.83 -0.33
N THR A 115 12.48 12.30 0.52
CA THR A 115 12.19 11.97 1.91
C THR A 115 11.65 13.16 2.72
N GLU A 116 10.83 12.89 3.73
CA GLU A 116 10.30 13.90 4.64
C GLU A 116 11.39 14.69 5.37
N ALA A 117 12.57 14.09 5.59
CA ALA A 117 13.71 14.74 6.19
C ALA A 117 14.15 16.01 5.43
N LEU A 118 13.99 16.08 4.11
CA LEU A 118 14.27 17.29 3.32
C LEU A 118 13.42 18.48 3.81
N ARG A 119 12.12 18.25 4.07
CA ARG A 119 11.22 19.27 4.63
C ARG A 119 11.59 19.58 6.09
N GLY A 120 12.00 18.57 6.85
CA GLY A 120 12.53 18.72 8.20
C GLY A 120 13.78 19.59 8.27
N GLU A 121 14.65 19.54 7.24
CA GLU A 121 15.83 20.40 7.11
C GLU A 121 15.53 21.77 6.46
N GLY A 122 14.24 22.10 6.24
CA GLY A 122 13.80 23.41 5.80
C GLY A 122 13.54 23.57 4.31
N ALA A 123 13.53 22.48 3.53
CA ALA A 123 13.12 22.56 2.14
C ALA A 123 11.65 23.01 2.02
N THR A 124 11.38 23.93 1.07
CA THR A 124 10.10 24.62 0.94
C THR A 124 9.31 24.13 -0.29
N LEU A 125 8.00 23.98 -0.15
CA LEU A 125 7.10 23.65 -1.26
C LEU A 125 6.66 24.92 -1.99
N ILE A 126 6.99 24.99 -3.28
CA ILE A 126 6.72 26.15 -4.14
C ILE A 126 5.91 25.77 -5.37
N GLY A 127 5.14 26.72 -5.88
CA GLY A 127 4.48 26.65 -7.17
C GLY A 127 5.45 26.89 -8.34
N ARG A 128 4.93 26.82 -9.56
CA ARG A 128 5.67 27.13 -10.80
C ARG A 128 6.17 28.58 -10.85
N ASP A 129 5.47 29.48 -10.18
CA ASP A 129 5.82 30.89 -10.01
C ASP A 129 6.94 31.13 -8.97
N GLY A 130 7.40 30.08 -8.31
CA GLY A 130 8.39 30.13 -7.24
C GLY A 130 7.83 30.54 -5.87
N ALA A 131 6.52 30.79 -5.76
CA ALA A 131 5.90 31.23 -4.51
C ALA A 131 5.62 30.01 -3.57
N PRO A 132 6.00 30.11 -2.27
CA PRO A 132 5.62 29.11 -1.26
C PRO A 132 4.10 29.05 -1.09
N PHE A 133 3.54 27.82 -0.98
CA PHE A 133 2.10 27.67 -0.89
C PHE A 133 1.59 27.04 0.40
N MET A 134 2.43 26.30 1.14
CA MET A 134 1.96 25.50 2.29
C MET A 134 1.31 26.34 3.40
N ALA A 135 1.81 27.54 3.67
CA ALA A 135 1.25 28.43 4.70
C ALA A 135 -0.23 28.82 4.45
N ARG A 136 -0.71 28.72 3.20
CA ARG A 136 -2.14 28.96 2.86
C ARG A 136 -3.02 27.77 3.23
N HIS A 137 -2.45 26.58 3.40
CA HIS A 137 -3.16 25.34 3.67
C HIS A 137 -3.11 24.93 5.15
N ASP A 138 -1.96 25.16 5.80
CA ASP A 138 -1.77 24.80 7.22
C ASP A 138 -0.71 25.72 7.85
N PRO A 139 -0.93 26.25 9.08
CA PRO A 139 0.03 27.11 9.76
C PRO A 139 1.36 26.43 10.11
N ARG A 140 1.41 25.09 10.14
CA ARG A 140 2.64 24.30 10.33
C ARG A 140 3.50 24.23 9.08
N GLY A 141 3.01 24.73 7.93
CA GLY A 141 3.72 24.72 6.66
C GLY A 141 4.10 23.31 6.21
N GLU A 142 5.34 23.14 5.79
CA GLU A 142 5.89 21.88 5.28
C GLU A 142 5.96 20.76 6.32
N LEU A 143 5.86 21.08 7.61
CA LEU A 143 5.83 20.13 8.72
C LEU A 143 4.43 19.68 9.13
N ALA A 144 3.41 20.10 8.39
CA ALA A 144 2.05 19.58 8.56
C ALA A 144 2.02 18.05 8.31
N PRO A 145 1.02 17.32 8.84
CA PRO A 145 0.85 15.89 8.59
C PRO A 145 0.84 15.56 7.10
N ARG A 146 1.32 14.36 6.75
CA ARG A 146 1.49 13.93 5.35
C ARG A 146 0.24 14.06 4.52
N ASP A 147 -0.92 13.74 5.07
CA ASP A 147 -2.22 13.85 4.39
C ASP A 147 -2.57 15.30 4.06
N VAL A 148 -2.26 16.25 4.94
CA VAL A 148 -2.47 17.69 4.70
C VAL A 148 -1.55 18.18 3.58
N VAL A 149 -0.25 17.86 3.66
CA VAL A 149 0.73 18.24 2.62
C VAL A 149 0.39 17.61 1.28
N ALA A 150 -0.02 16.33 1.26
CA ALA A 150 -0.41 15.65 0.03
C ALA A 150 -1.64 16.29 -0.62
N ARG A 151 -2.66 16.68 0.16
CA ARG A 151 -3.84 17.41 -0.35
C ARG A 151 -3.47 18.78 -0.89
N ALA A 152 -2.58 19.51 -0.22
CA ALA A 152 -2.11 20.81 -0.69
C ALA A 152 -1.40 20.70 -2.05
N ILE A 153 -0.45 19.75 -2.18
CA ILE A 153 0.25 19.50 -3.43
C ILE A 153 -0.71 19.06 -4.53
N ALA A 154 -1.64 18.14 -4.23
CA ALA A 154 -2.64 17.72 -5.22
C ALA A 154 -3.51 18.88 -5.71
N ALA A 155 -3.92 19.80 -4.81
CA ALA A 155 -4.69 20.99 -5.16
C ALA A 155 -3.89 21.97 -6.05
N GLU A 156 -2.60 22.17 -5.78
CA GLU A 156 -1.74 23.03 -6.61
C GLU A 156 -1.53 22.42 -8.01
N ILE A 157 -1.35 21.11 -8.10
CA ILE A 157 -1.23 20.39 -9.38
C ILE A 157 -2.55 20.47 -10.17
N ALA A 158 -3.69 20.19 -9.53
CA ALA A 158 -5.01 20.25 -10.16
C ALA A 158 -5.36 21.64 -10.67
N ALA A 159 -4.89 22.68 -10.00
CA ALA A 159 -5.05 24.07 -10.40
C ALA A 159 -4.06 24.53 -11.51
N GLY A 160 -3.21 23.63 -12.02
CA GLY A 160 -2.21 23.92 -13.04
C GLY A 160 -0.99 24.71 -12.56
N ARG A 161 -0.89 24.99 -11.24
CA ARG A 161 0.24 25.74 -10.67
C ARG A 161 1.48 24.86 -10.45
N GLY A 162 1.34 23.52 -10.49
CA GLY A 162 2.42 22.58 -10.24
C GLY A 162 2.87 22.58 -8.78
N ALA A 163 3.78 21.66 -8.42
CA ALA A 163 4.36 21.61 -7.11
C ALA A 163 5.83 21.18 -7.20
N PHE A 164 6.71 21.90 -6.50
CA PHE A 164 8.15 21.67 -6.50
C PHE A 164 8.68 21.77 -5.08
N LEU A 165 9.66 20.94 -4.75
CA LEU A 165 10.40 21.00 -3.49
C LEU A 165 11.70 21.77 -3.70
N ASP A 166 11.81 22.94 -3.11
CA ASP A 166 13.00 23.79 -3.19
C ASP A 166 13.96 23.50 -2.04
N CYS A 167 15.09 22.90 -2.36
CA CYS A 167 16.14 22.52 -1.43
C CYS A 167 17.37 23.44 -1.51
N ARG A 168 17.38 24.42 -2.43
CA ARG A 168 18.57 25.21 -2.79
C ARG A 168 19.15 25.99 -1.63
N SER A 169 18.28 26.62 -0.83
CA SER A 169 18.72 27.46 0.30
C SER A 169 18.93 26.67 1.59
N ALA A 170 18.07 25.66 1.84
CA ALA A 170 18.09 24.91 3.09
C ALA A 170 19.23 23.86 3.14
N ILE A 171 19.49 23.17 2.02
CA ILE A 171 20.45 22.07 1.94
C ILE A 171 21.65 22.45 1.05
N GLY A 172 21.37 23.03 -0.10
CA GLY A 172 22.38 23.58 -1.01
C GLY A 172 23.48 22.58 -1.40
N ALA A 173 24.74 23.00 -1.26
CA ALA A 173 25.89 22.21 -1.66
C ALA A 173 26.04 20.87 -0.91
N GLY A 174 25.52 20.76 0.32
CA GLY A 174 25.55 19.54 1.13
C GLY A 174 24.60 18.41 0.67
N PHE A 175 23.77 18.66 -0.33
CA PHE A 175 22.75 17.71 -0.76
C PHE A 175 23.28 16.30 -1.09
N PRO A 176 24.40 16.13 -1.84
CA PRO A 176 24.93 14.80 -2.16
C PRO A 176 25.33 13.98 -0.92
N ASP A 177 25.84 14.63 0.10
CA ASP A 177 26.34 13.98 1.32
C ASP A 177 25.20 13.64 2.28
N HIS A 178 24.23 14.55 2.45
CA HIS A 178 23.09 14.37 3.34
C HIS A 178 22.02 13.43 2.78
N PHE A 179 21.75 13.52 1.46
CA PHE A 179 20.68 12.77 0.79
C PHE A 179 21.15 12.07 -0.49
N PRO A 180 22.17 11.19 -0.43
CA PRO A 180 22.82 10.64 -1.63
C PRO A 180 21.86 9.88 -2.55
N THR A 181 20.90 9.17 -2.00
CA THR A 181 19.90 8.42 -2.79
C THR A 181 18.95 9.34 -3.55
N VAL A 182 18.49 10.43 -2.91
CA VAL A 182 17.61 11.43 -3.54
C VAL A 182 18.39 12.19 -4.61
N PHE A 183 19.64 12.59 -4.29
CA PHE A 183 20.53 13.27 -5.24
C PHE A 183 20.74 12.44 -6.50
N ALA A 184 21.10 11.17 -6.35
CA ALA A 184 21.31 10.27 -7.47
C ALA A 184 20.05 10.11 -8.34
N ALA A 185 18.87 10.01 -7.72
CA ALA A 185 17.61 9.92 -8.44
C ALA A 185 17.29 11.18 -9.25
N CYS A 186 17.54 12.37 -8.68
CA CYS A 186 17.37 13.65 -9.35
C CYS A 186 18.34 13.82 -10.52
N VAL A 187 19.63 13.59 -10.29
CA VAL A 187 20.68 13.73 -11.32
C VAL A 187 20.43 12.76 -12.49
N ALA A 188 20.02 11.53 -12.22
CA ALA A 188 19.66 10.58 -13.27
C ALA A 188 18.49 11.04 -14.15
N ALA A 189 17.68 11.99 -13.68
CA ALA A 189 16.61 12.65 -14.42
C ALA A 189 17.00 14.03 -14.99
N GLY A 190 18.28 14.41 -14.90
CA GLY A 190 18.75 15.70 -15.38
C GLY A 190 18.44 16.88 -14.44
N ILE A 191 18.10 16.60 -13.18
CA ILE A 191 17.74 17.60 -12.17
C ILE A 191 18.87 17.70 -11.14
N ASP A 192 19.53 18.86 -11.06
CA ASP A 192 20.45 19.15 -9.96
C ASP A 192 19.68 19.88 -8.83
N PRO A 193 19.38 19.21 -7.71
CA PRO A 193 18.58 19.79 -6.63
C PRO A 193 19.27 20.92 -5.87
N ARG A 194 20.57 21.14 -6.12
CA ARG A 194 21.33 22.28 -5.60
C ARG A 194 21.06 23.56 -6.39
N LEU A 195 20.63 23.42 -7.66
CA LEU A 195 20.48 24.52 -8.62
C LEU A 195 19.01 24.79 -8.99
N GLN A 196 18.15 23.76 -8.94
CA GLN A 196 16.77 23.86 -9.36
C GLN A 196 15.83 23.06 -8.44
N PRO A 197 14.57 23.49 -8.28
CA PRO A 197 13.61 22.77 -7.45
C PRO A 197 13.26 21.40 -8.04
N ILE A 198 12.95 20.43 -7.16
CA ILE A 198 12.59 19.05 -7.51
C ILE A 198 11.09 19.01 -7.81
N PRO A 199 10.62 18.59 -9.00
CA PRO A 199 9.19 18.39 -9.25
C PRO A 199 8.67 17.26 -8.36
N VAL A 200 7.54 17.47 -7.68
CA VAL A 200 6.96 16.51 -6.76
C VAL A 200 5.47 16.31 -6.99
N ALA A 201 5.00 15.09 -6.73
CA ALA A 201 3.59 14.74 -6.72
C ALA A 201 3.27 13.76 -5.58
N PRO A 202 2.04 13.73 -5.07
CA PRO A 202 1.64 12.70 -4.13
C PRO A 202 1.65 11.31 -4.80
N ALA A 203 2.17 10.32 -4.08
CA ALA A 203 2.22 8.93 -4.54
C ALA A 203 1.66 7.98 -3.47
N ALA A 204 0.94 6.94 -3.89
CA ALA A 204 0.51 5.88 -2.99
C ALA A 204 1.74 5.27 -2.32
N HIS A 205 1.73 5.21 -0.98
CA HIS A 205 2.94 4.93 -0.20
C HIS A 205 2.77 3.85 0.86
N TYR A 206 1.62 3.84 1.55
CA TYR A 206 1.34 2.85 2.59
C TYR A 206 -0.17 2.60 2.72
N HIS A 207 -0.55 1.34 2.88
CA HIS A 207 -1.93 0.93 3.14
C HIS A 207 -2.11 0.66 4.63
N MET A 208 -2.94 1.45 5.33
CA MET A 208 -3.22 1.26 6.75
C MET A 208 -4.26 0.19 7.01
N GLY A 209 -5.14 -0.04 6.03
CA GLY A 209 -6.09 -1.15 6.03
C GLY A 209 -5.44 -2.47 5.64
N GLY A 210 -6.25 -3.53 5.56
CA GLY A 210 -5.76 -4.85 5.16
C GLY A 210 -6.57 -5.99 5.77
N ILE A 211 -5.97 -7.16 5.84
CA ILE A 211 -6.53 -8.35 6.45
C ILE A 211 -6.61 -8.13 7.97
N LEU A 212 -7.80 -8.19 8.55
CA LEU A 212 -7.98 -8.03 9.99
C LEU A 212 -7.21 -9.10 10.76
N THR A 213 -6.43 -8.67 11.75
CA THR A 213 -5.71 -9.59 12.64
C THR A 213 -5.95 -9.26 14.12
N ASP A 214 -5.81 -10.27 14.95
CA ASP A 214 -5.67 -10.10 16.40
C ASP A 214 -4.24 -9.66 16.78
N LEU A 215 -3.97 -9.53 18.08
CA LEU A 215 -2.65 -9.14 18.59
C LEU A 215 -1.55 -10.19 18.35
N TRP A 216 -1.90 -11.40 17.90
CA TRP A 216 -1.00 -12.50 17.59
C TRP A 216 -0.90 -12.77 16.09
N GLY A 217 -1.41 -11.86 15.26
CA GLY A 217 -1.38 -11.95 13.82
C GLY A 217 -2.35 -12.98 13.23
N ARG A 218 -3.27 -13.56 14.03
CA ARG A 218 -4.30 -14.47 13.52
C ARG A 218 -5.35 -13.67 12.77
N THR A 219 -5.78 -14.19 11.63
CA THR A 219 -6.94 -13.65 10.90
C THR A 219 -8.26 -14.26 11.42
N THR A 220 -9.36 -13.93 10.77
CA THR A 220 -10.67 -14.57 11.06
C THR A 220 -10.78 -15.99 10.51
N LEU A 221 -9.82 -16.45 9.70
CA LEU A 221 -9.76 -17.80 9.16
C LEU A 221 -8.74 -18.63 9.94
N GLU A 222 -9.14 -19.82 10.37
CA GLU A 222 -8.22 -20.77 10.98
C GLU A 222 -7.14 -21.19 9.98
N GLY A 223 -5.89 -21.36 10.44
CA GLY A 223 -4.74 -21.70 9.58
C GLY A 223 -4.19 -20.54 8.75
N LEU A 224 -4.70 -19.30 8.97
CA LEU A 224 -4.22 -18.11 8.27
C LEU A 224 -3.80 -17.01 9.24
N SER A 225 -2.58 -16.52 9.04
CA SER A 225 -2.05 -15.32 9.69
C SER A 225 -1.68 -14.26 8.66
N ALA A 226 -1.63 -12.99 9.10
CA ALA A 226 -1.13 -11.89 8.28
C ALA A 226 -0.22 -10.98 9.10
N VAL A 227 0.82 -10.40 8.45
CA VAL A 227 1.80 -9.54 9.10
C VAL A 227 2.35 -8.48 8.16
N GLY A 228 2.78 -7.36 8.71
CA GLY A 228 3.25 -6.20 7.94
C GLY A 228 2.13 -5.51 7.22
N GLU A 229 2.42 -4.84 6.10
CA GLU A 229 1.49 -3.93 5.45
C GLU A 229 0.21 -4.59 4.89
N CYS A 230 0.18 -5.91 4.67
CA CYS A 230 -1.06 -6.59 4.28
C CYS A 230 -2.04 -6.80 5.44
N ALA A 231 -1.60 -6.60 6.69
CA ALA A 231 -2.40 -6.80 7.90
C ALA A 231 -2.99 -5.50 8.44
N ALA A 232 -4.24 -5.52 8.87
CA ALA A 232 -4.91 -4.41 9.56
C ALA A 232 -4.98 -4.66 11.06
N THR A 233 -3.86 -4.44 11.74
CA THR A 233 -3.72 -4.58 13.20
C THR A 233 -4.44 -3.48 14.00
N GLY A 234 -4.72 -2.35 13.35
CA GLY A 234 -5.25 -1.13 13.96
C GLY A 234 -4.18 -0.19 14.51
N ALA A 235 -2.89 -0.57 14.50
CA ALA A 235 -1.80 0.23 15.06
C ALA A 235 -1.63 1.59 14.37
N HIS A 236 -1.98 1.70 13.11
CA HIS A 236 -1.80 2.93 12.31
C HIS A 236 -3.04 3.81 12.25
N GLY A 237 -4.21 3.31 12.62
CA GLY A 237 -5.46 4.06 12.49
C GLY A 237 -5.67 4.59 11.06
N ALA A 238 -6.14 5.82 10.96
CA ALA A 238 -6.43 6.46 9.68
C ALA A 238 -5.20 7.08 8.97
N ASN A 239 -4.05 7.19 9.64
CA ASN A 239 -2.83 7.81 9.07
C ASN A 239 -1.58 7.37 9.82
N ARG A 240 -0.73 6.60 9.15
CA ARG A 240 0.48 6.02 9.73
C ARG A 240 1.54 7.09 10.05
N LEU A 241 2.13 7.03 11.24
CA LEU A 241 3.33 7.78 11.58
C LEU A 241 4.55 7.23 10.85
N ALA A 242 5.46 8.11 10.45
CA ALA A 242 6.68 7.74 9.76
C ALA A 242 7.47 6.66 10.54
N SER A 243 8.02 5.68 9.82
CA SER A 243 8.83 4.55 10.32
C SER A 243 8.11 3.51 11.18
N ASN A 244 6.88 3.75 11.67
CA ASN A 244 6.18 2.80 12.52
C ASN A 244 5.80 1.48 11.82
N SER A 245 5.73 1.46 10.49
CA SER A 245 5.45 0.23 9.75
C SER A 245 6.51 -0.86 9.93
N LEU A 246 7.79 -0.47 10.03
CA LEU A 246 8.87 -1.42 10.28
C LEU A 246 8.81 -1.99 11.69
N LEU A 247 8.47 -1.16 12.69
CA LEU A 247 8.30 -1.60 14.08
C LEU A 247 7.12 -2.56 14.20
N GLU A 248 5.98 -2.25 13.58
CA GLU A 248 4.82 -3.13 13.55
C GLU A 248 5.18 -4.49 12.94
N ALA A 249 5.80 -4.50 11.77
CA ALA A 249 6.16 -5.73 11.08
C ALA A 249 7.06 -6.64 11.95
N VAL A 250 8.08 -6.07 12.62
CA VAL A 250 8.99 -6.82 13.51
C VAL A 250 8.25 -7.37 14.72
N VAL A 251 7.45 -6.53 15.40
CA VAL A 251 6.72 -6.95 16.61
C VAL A 251 5.71 -8.05 16.30
N PHE A 252 4.94 -7.92 15.23
CA PHE A 252 3.94 -8.94 14.88
C PHE A 252 4.60 -10.22 14.31
N ALA A 253 5.71 -10.11 13.58
CA ALA A 253 6.46 -11.27 13.15
C ALA A 253 6.98 -12.09 14.35
N ASP A 254 7.51 -11.44 15.38
CA ASP A 254 7.95 -12.09 16.62
C ASP A 254 6.79 -12.77 17.37
N ARG A 255 5.64 -12.09 17.47
CA ARG A 255 4.42 -12.66 18.07
C ARG A 255 3.94 -13.91 17.32
N ILE A 256 3.86 -13.86 15.99
CA ILE A 256 3.49 -15.01 15.17
C ILE A 256 4.50 -16.15 15.39
N ALA A 257 5.80 -15.87 15.33
CA ALA A 257 6.84 -16.86 15.53
C ALA A 257 6.78 -17.51 16.93
N THR A 258 6.51 -16.73 17.97
CA THR A 258 6.32 -17.23 19.34
C THR A 258 5.11 -18.16 19.41
N ARG A 259 3.97 -17.73 18.89
CA ARG A 259 2.76 -18.57 18.87
C ARG A 259 2.96 -19.88 18.11
N LEU A 260 3.62 -19.84 16.95
CA LEU A 260 3.87 -21.04 16.15
C LEU A 260 4.83 -22.02 16.84
N ARG A 261 5.77 -21.53 17.66
CA ARG A 261 6.66 -22.38 18.46
C ARG A 261 5.94 -23.03 19.64
N GLU A 262 5.00 -22.33 20.27
CA GLU A 262 4.27 -22.81 21.45
C GLU A 262 3.11 -23.75 21.12
N GLY A 263 2.52 -23.62 19.94
CA GLY A 263 1.36 -24.39 19.50
C GLY A 263 1.58 -24.99 18.11
N ALA A 264 2.02 -26.24 18.05
CA ALA A 264 2.05 -26.94 16.78
C ALA A 264 0.62 -27.14 16.25
N SER A 265 0.26 -26.42 15.19
CA SER A 265 -0.97 -26.69 14.45
C SER A 265 -0.91 -28.08 13.84
N ALA A 266 -2.03 -28.81 13.86
CA ALA A 266 -2.09 -30.12 13.21
C ALA A 266 -1.82 -29.97 11.70
N ALA A 267 -1.11 -30.93 11.13
CA ALA A 267 -0.91 -30.98 9.69
C ALA A 267 -2.28 -31.01 8.98
N ARG A 268 -2.44 -30.13 7.98
CA ARG A 268 -3.67 -30.03 7.17
C ARG A 268 -3.39 -30.50 5.76
N THR A 269 -4.39 -31.06 5.12
CA THR A 269 -4.32 -31.44 3.70
C THR A 269 -5.11 -30.44 2.89
N ALA A 270 -4.44 -29.72 2.02
CA ALA A 270 -5.06 -28.75 1.13
C ALA A 270 -5.94 -29.48 0.08
N GLN A 271 -7.15 -29.00 -0.13
CA GLN A 271 -7.97 -29.44 -1.25
C GLN A 271 -7.54 -28.66 -2.51
N PRO A 272 -7.20 -29.37 -3.60
CA PRO A 272 -6.89 -28.71 -4.86
C PRO A 272 -8.06 -27.86 -5.35
N ALA A 273 -7.74 -26.68 -5.84
CA ALA A 273 -8.70 -25.78 -6.48
C ALA A 273 -8.07 -25.18 -7.74
N PRO A 274 -8.85 -24.80 -8.75
CA PRO A 274 -8.31 -24.19 -9.97
C PRO A 274 -7.66 -22.85 -9.67
N ALA A 275 -6.69 -22.44 -10.50
CA ALA A 275 -6.11 -21.11 -10.43
C ALA A 275 -7.20 -20.03 -10.58
N PRO A 276 -7.09 -18.90 -9.87
CA PRO A 276 -8.00 -17.81 -10.05
C PRO A 276 -7.77 -17.13 -11.41
N PRO A 277 -8.74 -16.34 -11.90
CA PRO A 277 -8.53 -15.46 -13.03
C PRO A 277 -7.37 -14.49 -12.76
N GLU A 278 -6.67 -14.09 -13.82
CA GLU A 278 -5.56 -13.14 -13.75
C GLU A 278 -5.92 -11.86 -14.50
N LEU A 279 -5.59 -10.72 -13.90
CA LEU A 279 -5.72 -9.44 -14.54
C LEU A 279 -4.52 -9.23 -15.49
N GLY A 280 -4.77 -9.23 -16.79
CA GLY A 280 -3.74 -9.00 -17.79
C GLY A 280 -3.11 -7.61 -17.69
N ALA A 281 -2.00 -7.39 -18.39
CA ALA A 281 -1.25 -6.13 -18.33
C ALA A 281 -2.12 -4.90 -18.69
N GLU A 282 -2.97 -4.99 -19.70
CA GLU A 282 -3.88 -3.93 -20.13
C GLU A 282 -4.94 -3.63 -19.04
N GLY A 283 -5.56 -4.69 -18.48
CA GLY A 283 -6.51 -4.56 -17.39
C GLY A 283 -5.86 -3.91 -16.15
N LEU A 284 -4.63 -4.29 -15.82
CA LEU A 284 -3.89 -3.68 -14.72
C LEU A 284 -3.61 -2.18 -14.98
N GLN A 285 -3.22 -1.80 -16.20
CA GLN A 285 -3.01 -0.39 -16.54
C GLN A 285 -4.30 0.42 -16.41
N THR A 286 -5.42 -0.12 -16.89
CA THR A 286 -6.74 0.50 -16.77
C THR A 286 -7.13 0.68 -15.29
N LEU A 287 -6.97 -0.37 -14.48
CA LEU A 287 -7.25 -0.31 -13.04
C LEU A 287 -6.38 0.73 -12.34
N ARG A 288 -5.07 0.75 -12.60
CA ARG A 288 -4.13 1.71 -11.99
C ARG A 288 -4.48 3.17 -12.36
N ALA A 289 -4.92 3.41 -13.59
CA ALA A 289 -5.35 4.73 -14.03
C ALA A 289 -6.63 5.18 -13.30
N ALA A 290 -7.64 4.31 -13.20
CA ALA A 290 -8.89 4.60 -12.50
C ALA A 290 -8.68 4.80 -10.99
N MET A 291 -7.88 3.93 -10.35
CA MET A 291 -7.52 4.08 -8.93
C MET A 291 -6.82 5.42 -8.64
N ALA A 292 -5.89 5.83 -9.50
CA ALA A 292 -5.19 7.10 -9.34
C ALA A 292 -6.11 8.30 -9.54
N ALA A 293 -7.05 8.22 -10.49
CA ALA A 293 -7.97 9.31 -10.80
C ALA A 293 -9.08 9.47 -9.73
N ASP A 294 -9.70 8.37 -9.32
CA ASP A 294 -10.96 8.36 -8.61
C ASP A 294 -10.86 7.91 -7.14
N ALA A 295 -9.79 7.21 -6.74
CA ALA A 295 -9.49 6.84 -5.36
C ALA A 295 -8.16 7.41 -4.84
N GLY A 296 -7.74 8.54 -5.40
CA GLY A 296 -6.50 9.23 -5.04
C GLY A 296 -6.56 9.98 -3.70
N VAL A 297 -5.77 11.06 -3.61
CA VAL A 297 -5.63 11.89 -2.40
C VAL A 297 -6.95 12.57 -2.00
N ALA A 298 -7.72 13.03 -2.99
CA ALA A 298 -9.05 13.63 -2.79
C ALA A 298 -10.06 12.81 -3.59
N ARG A 299 -11.16 12.45 -2.96
CA ARG A 299 -12.18 11.55 -3.50
C ARG A 299 -13.54 12.23 -3.44
N ASP A 300 -14.44 11.85 -4.34
CA ASP A 300 -15.86 12.21 -4.27
C ASP A 300 -16.73 11.03 -4.72
N ARG A 301 -18.03 11.12 -4.45
CA ARG A 301 -18.96 10.07 -4.83
C ARG A 301 -19.00 9.83 -6.35
N PRO A 302 -19.05 10.86 -7.22
CA PRO A 302 -19.02 10.63 -8.68
C PRO A 302 -17.77 9.88 -9.14
N GLY A 303 -16.59 10.22 -8.63
CA GLY A 303 -15.32 9.55 -8.94
C GLY A 303 -15.33 8.09 -8.48
N LEU A 304 -15.69 7.87 -7.22
CA LEU A 304 -15.77 6.51 -6.68
C LEU A 304 -16.79 5.63 -7.43
N MET A 305 -17.89 6.20 -7.92
CA MET A 305 -18.86 5.47 -8.77
C MET A 305 -18.25 5.11 -10.12
N ARG A 306 -17.52 6.04 -10.78
CA ARG A 306 -16.81 5.70 -12.04
C ARG A 306 -15.76 4.61 -11.82
N LEU A 307 -15.07 4.63 -10.68
CA LEU A 307 -14.14 3.56 -10.31
C LEU A 307 -14.87 2.24 -10.14
N ALA A 308 -16.04 2.22 -9.46
CA ALA A 308 -16.84 1.02 -9.30
C ALA A 308 -17.29 0.45 -10.65
N ASP A 309 -17.72 1.29 -11.58
CA ASP A 309 -18.11 0.89 -12.95
C ASP A 309 -16.90 0.31 -13.71
N THR A 310 -15.72 0.92 -13.58
CA THR A 310 -14.48 0.41 -14.19
C THR A 310 -14.10 -0.95 -13.62
N ILE A 311 -14.17 -1.12 -12.30
CA ILE A 311 -13.91 -2.40 -11.62
C ILE A 311 -14.88 -3.48 -12.11
N ALA A 312 -16.18 -3.16 -12.19
CA ALA A 312 -17.19 -4.10 -12.69
C ALA A 312 -16.94 -4.52 -14.15
N ALA A 313 -16.55 -3.57 -15.02
CA ALA A 313 -16.19 -3.87 -16.41
C ALA A 313 -14.95 -4.77 -16.52
N LEU A 314 -13.93 -4.53 -15.70
CA LEU A 314 -12.74 -5.36 -15.62
C LEU A 314 -13.06 -6.76 -15.09
N GLU A 315 -13.90 -6.86 -14.06
CA GLU A 315 -14.33 -8.15 -13.52
C GLU A 315 -15.15 -8.96 -14.54
N ALA A 316 -16.02 -8.31 -15.31
CA ALA A 316 -16.76 -8.96 -16.40
C ALA A 316 -15.83 -9.49 -17.50
N SER A 317 -14.71 -8.80 -17.77
CA SER A 317 -13.76 -9.16 -18.82
C SER A 317 -12.73 -10.21 -18.39
N TYR A 318 -12.23 -10.11 -17.15
CA TYR A 318 -11.12 -10.94 -16.66
C TYR A 318 -11.52 -11.89 -15.51
N GLY A 319 -12.72 -11.78 -14.97
CA GLY A 319 -13.13 -12.49 -13.75
C GLY A 319 -12.63 -11.81 -12.47
N PRO A 320 -12.93 -12.40 -11.29
CA PRO A 320 -12.59 -11.84 -9.98
C PRO A 320 -11.12 -12.06 -9.63
N ALA A 321 -10.20 -11.44 -10.38
CA ALA A 321 -8.78 -11.44 -10.07
C ALA A 321 -8.51 -10.77 -8.72
N SER A 322 -7.43 -11.17 -8.03
CA SER A 322 -7.12 -10.68 -6.68
C SER A 322 -6.95 -9.15 -6.62
N GLU A 323 -6.37 -8.54 -7.65
CA GLU A 323 -6.22 -7.09 -7.75
C GLU A 323 -7.57 -6.38 -7.88
N ILE A 324 -8.50 -6.98 -8.61
CA ILE A 324 -9.88 -6.48 -8.78
C ILE A 324 -10.61 -6.52 -7.44
N LEU A 325 -10.52 -7.63 -6.71
CA LEU A 325 -11.13 -7.78 -5.38
C LEU A 325 -10.56 -6.77 -4.38
N ALA A 326 -9.25 -6.55 -4.38
CA ALA A 326 -8.61 -5.56 -3.50
C ALA A 326 -9.08 -4.13 -3.81
N ALA A 327 -9.15 -3.75 -5.10
CA ALA A 327 -9.63 -2.44 -5.53
C ALA A 327 -11.11 -2.24 -5.19
N ARG A 328 -11.93 -3.28 -5.37
CA ARG A 328 -13.37 -3.27 -5.05
C ARG A 328 -13.61 -3.07 -3.56
N ALA A 329 -12.84 -3.76 -2.69
CA ALA A 329 -12.91 -3.57 -1.25
C ALA A 329 -12.61 -2.12 -0.83
N LEU A 330 -11.55 -1.53 -1.38
CA LEU A 330 -11.21 -0.12 -1.14
C LEU A 330 -12.32 0.82 -1.63
N CYS A 331 -12.79 0.64 -2.86
CA CYS A 331 -13.82 1.48 -3.47
C CYS A 331 -15.12 1.45 -2.66
N GLN A 332 -15.58 0.27 -2.29
CA GLN A 332 -16.79 0.05 -1.50
C GLN A 332 -16.70 0.72 -0.11
N ALA A 333 -15.59 0.49 0.61
CA ALA A 333 -15.38 1.12 1.90
C ALA A 333 -15.27 2.65 1.79
N ALA A 334 -14.61 3.17 0.74
CA ALA A 334 -14.51 4.61 0.48
C ALA A 334 -15.86 5.27 0.16
N LEU A 335 -16.77 4.55 -0.54
CA LEU A 335 -18.15 5.01 -0.80
C LEU A 335 -18.98 5.08 0.48
N HIS A 336 -18.84 4.08 1.36
CA HIS A 336 -19.60 4.01 2.62
C HIS A 336 -19.10 4.99 3.68
N ARG A 337 -17.79 5.33 3.67
CA ARG A 337 -17.24 6.29 4.62
C ARG A 337 -17.53 7.73 4.20
N GLU A 338 -18.62 8.28 4.70
CA GLU A 338 -19.05 9.67 4.45
C GLU A 338 -18.45 10.62 5.50
N GLU A 339 -17.13 10.75 5.48
CA GLU A 339 -16.34 11.69 6.28
C GLU A 339 -14.95 11.88 5.63
N SER A 340 -14.18 12.86 6.13
CA SER A 340 -12.74 12.98 5.87
C SER A 340 -11.95 12.70 7.15
N ARG A 341 -10.98 11.74 7.08
CA ARG A 341 -10.17 11.34 8.23
C ARG A 341 -8.83 10.77 7.76
N GLY A 342 -7.73 11.34 8.19
CA GLY A 342 -6.38 10.86 7.84
C GLY A 342 -6.17 10.70 6.33
N GLY A 343 -5.78 9.49 5.90
CA GLY A 343 -5.54 9.17 4.48
C GLY A 343 -6.79 9.09 3.60
N HIS A 344 -7.99 9.11 4.19
CA HIS A 344 -9.26 9.15 3.45
C HIS A 344 -9.84 10.56 3.47
N ALA A 345 -9.88 11.23 2.31
CA ALA A 345 -10.42 12.57 2.18
C ALA A 345 -11.53 12.61 1.12
N ARG A 346 -12.75 12.95 1.55
CA ARG A 346 -13.93 13.11 0.73
C ARG A 346 -14.24 14.60 0.57
N ILE A 347 -14.13 15.15 -0.65
CA ILE A 347 -14.43 16.56 -0.89
C ILE A 347 -15.93 16.87 -0.75
N ASP A 348 -16.78 15.90 -0.96
CA ASP A 348 -18.23 15.95 -0.74
C ASP A 348 -18.63 15.74 0.73
N PHE A 349 -17.72 15.19 1.59
CA PHE A 349 -17.86 15.04 3.03
C PHE A 349 -16.59 15.51 3.75
N PRO A 350 -16.26 16.81 3.73
CA PRO A 350 -14.98 17.31 4.23
C PRO A 350 -14.82 17.24 5.75
N ALA A 351 -15.93 17.16 6.49
CA ALA A 351 -15.90 17.10 7.94
C ALA A 351 -15.53 15.69 8.46
N THR A 352 -14.83 15.67 9.60
CA THR A 352 -14.60 14.43 10.36
C THR A 352 -15.78 14.16 11.29
N LYS A 353 -16.33 12.96 11.28
CA LYS A 353 -17.38 12.55 12.22
C LYS A 353 -16.86 12.53 13.66
N ALA A 354 -17.68 12.89 14.62
CA ALA A 354 -17.28 12.91 16.04
C ALA A 354 -16.86 11.52 16.57
N SER A 355 -17.56 10.47 16.14
CA SER A 355 -17.21 9.08 16.47
C SER A 355 -16.33 8.48 15.39
N ALA A 356 -15.13 8.05 15.78
CA ALA A 356 -14.26 7.26 14.90
C ALA A 356 -14.76 5.80 14.87
N ALA A 357 -15.01 5.28 13.68
CA ALA A 357 -15.39 3.89 13.49
C ALA A 357 -14.47 3.24 12.46
N ARG A 358 -14.18 1.95 12.65
CA ARG A 358 -13.49 1.14 11.65
C ARG A 358 -14.48 0.63 10.61
N SER A 359 -14.01 0.44 9.38
CA SER A 359 -14.74 -0.26 8.31
C SER A 359 -14.39 -1.75 8.34
N PHE A 360 -15.38 -2.60 8.14
CA PHE A 360 -15.18 -4.05 8.03
C PHE A 360 -15.99 -4.56 6.84
N LEU A 361 -15.39 -5.47 6.07
CA LEU A 361 -16.09 -6.12 4.97
C LEU A 361 -15.51 -7.50 4.65
N THR A 362 -16.35 -8.35 4.13
CA THR A 362 -16.04 -9.68 3.58
C THR A 362 -16.33 -9.67 2.08
N LEU A 363 -16.04 -10.77 1.40
CA LEU A 363 -16.41 -10.94 0.00
C LEU A 363 -17.94 -10.80 -0.22
N HIS A 364 -18.74 -11.24 0.75
CA HIS A 364 -20.22 -11.15 0.69
C HIS A 364 -20.72 -9.69 0.65
N ASP A 365 -20.03 -8.79 1.35
CA ASP A 365 -20.40 -7.37 1.41
C ASP A 365 -20.06 -6.63 0.11
N LEU A 366 -19.30 -7.25 -0.78
CA LEU A 366 -18.95 -6.68 -2.07
C LEU A 366 -20.04 -6.89 -3.16
N GLY A 367 -21.06 -7.67 -2.90
CA GLY A 367 -22.22 -7.90 -3.76
C GLY A 367 -22.03 -9.02 -4.74
#